data_10743e0f04c33a6e427672ace7dce34f
#
_entry.id   10743e0f04c33a6e427672ace7dce34f
#
_cell.length_a   1.000
_cell.length_b   1.000
_cell.length_c   1.000
_cell.angle_alpha   90.00
_cell.angle_beta   90.00
_cell.angle_gamma   90.00
#
_symmetry.space_group_name_H-M   'P 1'
#
loop_
_entity.id
_entity.type
_entity.pdbx_description
1 polymer ?
#
loop_
_entity_poly.entity_id
_entity_poly.type
_entity_poly.pdbx_seq_one_letter_code
_entity_poly.pdbx_strand_id
1 'polypeptide(L)'
;TTSGTVTFDKTFAIDEIIEEAYERIGMQGTSGYQLKTARRSLNILFQEWGNRGIHFWEVGDTNIDFVEGQATYTFYRATGDGTSSTTAGGTTGTSTYGLSDVLEATYRQNYNTTSESDSSMTKIDRSTYSALANKLSKGTPNQFWVQRFIDKTTVTFYPTPNSTAASNYAHIYFVKRIQDAGDYTNATDVPYRFVPCMSSGLAFYLSQKYNPQLTQNLKLLYEDELARALSEDGSPSSSYITPKTYFPSI
;
A
#
# COMPACT_ATOMS: atom_id res chain seq x y z
N THR A 1 22.57 35.02 0.20
CA THR A 1 21.42 35.51 0.95
C THR A 1 20.33 34.42 0.88
N THR A 2 20.24 33.62 1.89
CA THR A 2 19.13 32.67 2.03
C THR A 2 17.94 33.43 2.59
N SER A 3 16.90 33.64 1.80
CA SER A 3 15.63 34.15 2.29
C SER A 3 14.81 32.98 2.85
N GLY A 4 14.75 32.87 4.15
CA GLY A 4 13.94 31.88 4.84
C GLY A 4 14.65 30.54 5.11
N THR A 5 13.94 29.67 5.77
CA THR A 5 14.39 28.29 6.07
C THR A 5 14.27 27.45 4.80
N VAL A 6 15.38 26.87 4.35
CA VAL A 6 15.37 25.92 3.24
C VAL A 6 14.88 24.58 3.79
N THR A 7 13.73 24.12 3.31
CA THR A 7 13.22 22.79 3.62
C THR A 7 13.23 21.94 2.35
N PHE A 8 13.53 20.66 2.50
CA PHE A 8 13.37 19.66 1.43
C PHE A 8 12.00 19.01 1.46
N ASP A 9 11.21 19.36 2.47
CA ASP A 9 9.86 18.89 2.65
C ASP A 9 8.90 19.74 1.82
N LYS A 10 8.31 19.15 0.78
CA LYS A 10 7.34 19.77 -0.12
C LYS A 10 5.95 19.21 0.12
N THR A 11 5.58 19.08 1.39
CA THR A 11 4.24 18.66 1.76
C THR A 11 3.27 19.83 1.61
N PHE A 12 2.12 19.53 1.01
CA PHE A 12 1.00 20.45 0.95
C PHE A 12 -0.06 19.99 1.96
N ALA A 13 -0.64 20.93 2.67
CA ALA A 13 -1.79 20.64 3.49
C ALA A 13 -3.01 20.32 2.60
N ILE A 14 -3.94 19.55 3.14
CA ILE A 14 -5.12 19.09 2.38
C ILE A 14 -5.97 20.28 1.93
N ASP A 15 -6.09 21.34 2.74
CA ASP A 15 -6.80 22.55 2.39
C ASP A 15 -6.19 23.27 1.18
N GLU A 16 -4.86 23.38 1.10
CA GLU A 16 -4.17 23.98 -0.04
C GLU A 16 -4.45 23.20 -1.35
N ILE A 17 -4.49 21.87 -1.28
CA ILE A 17 -4.82 21.02 -2.42
C ILE A 17 -6.27 21.19 -2.84
N ILE A 18 -7.18 21.34 -1.87
CA ILE A 18 -8.60 21.57 -2.11
C ILE A 18 -8.82 22.95 -2.74
N GLU A 19 -8.16 23.99 -2.24
CA GLU A 19 -8.23 25.34 -2.80
C GLU A 19 -7.75 25.37 -4.24
N GLU A 20 -6.58 24.81 -4.52
CA GLU A 20 -6.03 24.68 -5.87
C GLU A 20 -7.01 23.95 -6.82
N ALA A 21 -7.65 22.87 -6.35
CA ALA A 21 -8.60 22.12 -7.16
C ALA A 21 -9.88 22.93 -7.46
N TYR A 22 -10.35 23.76 -6.53
CA TYR A 22 -11.47 24.67 -6.77
C TYR A 22 -11.11 25.80 -7.73
N GLU A 23 -9.92 26.36 -7.62
CA GLU A 23 -9.46 27.39 -8.54
C GLU A 23 -9.38 26.86 -9.98
N ARG A 24 -8.93 25.62 -10.18
CA ARG A 24 -8.88 24.97 -11.52
C ARG A 24 -10.25 24.81 -12.18
N ILE A 25 -11.33 24.75 -11.40
CA ILE A 25 -12.69 24.72 -11.95
C ILE A 25 -13.35 26.10 -12.01
N GLY A 26 -12.62 27.17 -11.65
CA GLY A 26 -13.09 28.54 -11.65
C GLY A 26 -13.98 28.91 -10.46
N MET A 27 -13.81 28.23 -9.33
CA MET A 27 -14.55 28.45 -8.09
C MET A 27 -13.62 28.76 -6.93
N GLN A 28 -14.15 29.45 -5.91
CA GLN A 28 -13.48 29.60 -4.63
C GLN A 28 -14.13 28.64 -3.63
N GLY A 29 -13.33 27.79 -3.00
CA GLY A 29 -13.78 26.81 -2.02
C GLY A 29 -13.87 27.39 -0.61
N THR A 30 -14.87 28.22 -0.34
CA THR A 30 -14.96 28.98 0.92
C THR A 30 -15.96 28.41 1.93
N SER A 31 -16.86 27.52 1.54
CA SER A 31 -17.86 26.98 2.45
C SER A 31 -17.45 25.64 3.06
N GLY A 32 -17.80 25.41 4.33
CA GLY A 32 -17.55 24.13 4.99
C GLY A 32 -18.20 22.94 4.30
N TYR A 33 -19.30 23.15 3.57
CA TYR A 33 -19.92 22.11 2.75
C TYR A 33 -19.05 21.75 1.54
N GLN A 34 -18.45 22.73 0.89
CA GLN A 34 -17.56 22.53 -0.25
C GLN A 34 -16.30 21.77 0.18
N LEU A 35 -15.69 22.17 1.30
CA LEU A 35 -14.54 21.47 1.87
C LEU A 35 -14.85 19.99 2.18
N LYS A 36 -16.01 19.73 2.83
CA LYS A 36 -16.45 18.35 3.10
C LYS A 36 -16.68 17.53 1.83
N THR A 37 -17.22 18.15 0.79
CA THR A 37 -17.45 17.50 -0.51
C THR A 37 -16.14 17.21 -1.22
N ALA A 38 -15.19 18.13 -1.20
CA ALA A 38 -13.86 17.97 -1.78
C ALA A 38 -13.08 16.84 -1.07
N ARG A 39 -13.08 16.84 0.27
CA ARG A 39 -12.45 15.76 1.05
C ARG A 39 -13.00 14.37 0.70
N ARG A 40 -14.32 14.26 0.53
CA ARG A 40 -14.94 13.01 0.07
C ARG A 40 -14.46 12.60 -1.32
N SER A 41 -14.35 13.57 -2.24
CA SER A 41 -13.85 13.31 -3.60
C SER A 41 -12.38 12.92 -3.59
N LEU A 42 -11.57 13.50 -2.70
CA LEU A 42 -10.17 13.14 -2.52
C LEU A 42 -10.02 11.69 -2.02
N ASN A 43 -10.82 11.28 -1.06
CA ASN A 43 -10.84 9.90 -0.59
C ASN A 43 -11.25 8.90 -1.69
N ILE A 44 -12.17 9.30 -2.58
CA ILE A 44 -12.54 8.48 -3.75
C ILE A 44 -11.36 8.38 -4.73
N LEU A 45 -10.62 9.47 -4.95
CA LEU A 45 -9.41 9.48 -5.78
C LEU A 45 -8.34 8.53 -5.23
N PHE A 46 -8.10 8.53 -3.92
CA PHE A 46 -7.16 7.59 -3.30
C PHE A 46 -7.58 6.13 -3.45
N GLN A 47 -8.88 5.85 -3.35
CA GLN A 47 -9.39 4.51 -3.61
C GLN A 47 -9.22 4.10 -5.09
N GLU A 48 -9.39 5.03 -6.02
CA GLU A 48 -9.13 4.79 -7.44
C GLU A 48 -7.66 4.47 -7.69
N TRP A 49 -6.74 5.20 -7.06
CA TRP A 49 -5.31 4.90 -7.17
C TRP A 49 -4.98 3.50 -6.65
N GLY A 50 -5.53 3.12 -5.50
CA GLY A 50 -5.40 1.76 -4.99
C GLY A 50 -5.92 0.70 -5.97
N ASN A 51 -7.06 0.96 -6.65
CA ASN A 51 -7.61 0.07 -7.67
C ASN A 51 -6.76 -0.01 -8.95
N ARG A 52 -6.04 1.06 -9.29
CA ARG A 52 -5.07 1.07 -10.40
C ARG A 52 -3.76 0.37 -10.04
N GLY A 53 -3.59 -0.11 -8.81
CA GLY A 53 -2.36 -0.74 -8.34
C GLY A 53 -1.24 0.25 -8.03
N ILE A 54 -1.56 1.51 -7.80
CA ILE A 54 -0.60 2.55 -7.43
C ILE A 54 -0.39 2.45 -5.92
N HIS A 55 0.66 1.75 -5.52
CA HIS A 55 0.99 1.49 -4.11
C HIS A 55 2.50 1.33 -3.87
N PHE A 56 3.34 1.89 -4.73
CA PHE A 56 4.80 1.70 -4.62
C PHE A 56 5.37 2.21 -3.30
N TRP A 57 4.87 3.33 -2.78
CA TRP A 57 5.28 3.89 -1.48
C TRP A 57 4.52 3.27 -0.30
N GLU A 58 3.52 2.47 -0.57
CA GLU A 58 2.71 1.78 0.43
C GLU A 58 3.23 0.38 0.76
N VAL A 59 4.37 -0.01 0.19
CA VAL A 59 5.02 -1.27 0.53
C VAL A 59 5.80 -1.09 1.83
N GLY A 60 5.47 -1.91 2.80
CA GLY A 60 6.19 -2.01 4.06
C GLY A 60 6.65 -3.43 4.32
N ASP A 61 7.49 -3.58 5.31
CA ASP A 61 7.95 -4.87 5.79
C ASP A 61 7.73 -5.02 7.29
N THR A 62 7.55 -6.23 7.74
CA THR A 62 7.44 -6.55 9.17
C THR A 62 7.75 -8.01 9.43
N ASN A 63 8.12 -8.29 10.68
CA ASN A 63 8.30 -9.65 11.17
C ASN A 63 7.07 -10.10 11.95
N ILE A 64 6.62 -11.33 11.67
CA ILE A 64 5.56 -12.01 12.43
C ILE A 64 6.23 -13.09 13.26
N ASP A 65 6.07 -13.01 14.58
CA ASP A 65 6.54 -14.05 15.48
C ASP A 65 5.74 -15.34 15.26
N PHE A 66 6.42 -16.43 14.94
CA PHE A 66 5.75 -17.71 14.88
C PHE A 66 5.40 -18.24 16.28
N VAL A 67 4.21 -18.79 16.38
CA VAL A 67 3.74 -19.47 17.59
C VAL A 67 3.50 -20.94 17.26
N GLU A 68 4.01 -21.84 18.11
CA GLU A 68 3.80 -23.28 17.89
C GLU A 68 2.32 -23.62 17.81
N GLY A 69 1.94 -24.32 16.75
CA GLY A 69 0.58 -24.76 16.52
C GLY A 69 -0.38 -23.71 15.97
N GLN A 70 0.08 -22.48 15.78
CA GLN A 70 -0.72 -21.40 15.18
C GLN A 70 -0.41 -21.26 13.69
N ALA A 71 -1.35 -21.65 12.83
CA ALA A 71 -1.18 -21.54 11.38
C ALA A 71 -1.62 -20.16 10.85
N THR A 72 -2.62 -19.51 11.46
CA THR A 72 -3.26 -18.31 10.92
C THR A 72 -3.01 -17.10 11.82
N TYR A 73 -2.57 -16.01 11.18
CA TYR A 73 -2.32 -14.72 11.79
C TYR A 73 -3.28 -13.69 11.19
N THR A 74 -3.88 -12.87 12.04
CA THR A 74 -4.93 -11.92 11.65
C THR A 74 -4.44 -10.49 11.80
N PHE A 75 -4.58 -9.70 10.72
CA PHE A 75 -4.28 -8.28 10.68
C PHE A 75 -5.57 -7.52 10.48
N TYR A 76 -5.99 -6.76 11.46
CA TYR A 76 -7.18 -5.93 11.33
C TYR A 76 -6.85 -4.66 10.55
N ARG A 77 -7.77 -4.28 9.67
CA ARG A 77 -7.71 -2.96 9.03
C ARG A 77 -8.00 -1.93 10.11
N ALA A 78 -7.11 -0.96 10.25
CA ALA A 78 -7.20 0.02 11.31
C ALA A 78 -8.58 0.67 11.39
N THR A 79 -9.16 0.63 12.56
CA THR A 79 -10.29 1.46 12.95
C THR A 79 -9.74 2.74 13.54
N GLY A 80 -9.57 3.78 12.73
CA GLY A 80 -9.40 5.16 13.14
C GLY A 80 -8.04 5.59 13.70
N ASP A 81 -7.27 4.73 14.33
CA ASP A 81 -6.00 5.07 15.00
C ASP A 81 -4.76 4.44 14.36
N GLY A 82 -4.92 3.74 13.25
CA GLY A 82 -3.82 3.10 12.55
C GLY A 82 -3.21 1.89 13.27
N THR A 83 -3.72 1.50 14.42
CA THR A 83 -3.24 0.34 15.15
C THR A 83 -3.96 -0.92 14.70
N SER A 84 -3.27 -1.74 13.94
CA SER A 84 -3.69 -3.11 13.65
C SER A 84 -3.08 -3.99 14.74
N SER A 85 -3.90 -4.58 15.59
CA SER A 85 -3.41 -5.55 16.56
C SER A 85 -3.27 -6.90 15.87
N THR A 86 -2.05 -7.40 15.77
CA THR A 86 -1.82 -8.82 15.49
C THR A 86 -1.96 -9.58 16.80
N THR A 87 -2.98 -10.38 16.94
CA THR A 87 -3.03 -11.35 18.04
C THR A 87 -2.24 -12.58 17.60
N ALA A 88 -0.92 -12.45 17.60
CA ALA A 88 -0.02 -13.56 17.51
C ALA A 88 0.53 -13.78 18.93
N GLY A 89 -0.02 -14.76 19.62
CA GLY A 89 0.55 -15.35 20.82
C GLY A 89 1.20 -14.43 21.86
N GLY A 90 0.49 -13.40 22.30
CA GLY A 90 0.91 -12.58 23.44
C GLY A 90 1.94 -11.48 23.18
N THR A 91 2.53 -11.40 22.01
CA THR A 91 3.32 -10.23 21.62
C THR A 91 2.47 -9.36 20.73
N THR A 92 2.04 -8.24 21.26
CA THR A 92 1.28 -7.22 20.52
C THR A 92 2.20 -6.58 19.50
N GLY A 93 2.32 -7.21 18.36
CA GLY A 93 2.90 -6.58 17.18
C GLY A 93 1.92 -5.52 16.71
N THR A 94 2.13 -4.28 17.12
CA THR A 94 1.38 -3.12 16.63
C THR A 94 1.80 -2.91 15.19
N SER A 95 1.09 -3.52 14.25
CA SER A 95 1.20 -3.12 12.86
C SER A 95 0.54 -1.76 12.73
N THR A 96 1.33 -0.71 12.65
CA THR A 96 0.89 0.68 12.52
C THR A 96 0.15 0.94 11.21
N TYR A 97 0.01 -0.07 10.37
CA TYR A 97 -0.50 0.09 9.00
C TYR A 97 -1.54 -0.98 8.68
N GLY A 98 -2.66 -0.56 8.13
CA GLY A 98 -3.67 -1.49 7.61
C GLY A 98 -3.11 -2.36 6.50
N LEU A 99 -2.80 -3.62 6.80
CA LEU A 99 -2.30 -4.57 5.83
C LEU A 99 -3.41 -4.90 4.82
N SER A 100 -3.17 -4.60 3.54
CA SER A 100 -4.10 -4.88 2.44
C SER A 100 -3.81 -6.23 1.79
N ASP A 101 -2.55 -6.48 1.44
CA ASP A 101 -2.11 -7.76 0.84
C ASP A 101 -0.65 -8.03 1.22
N VAL A 102 -0.24 -9.28 1.19
CA VAL A 102 1.16 -9.70 1.34
C VAL A 102 1.70 -10.05 -0.04
N LEU A 103 2.77 -9.37 -0.41
CA LEU A 103 3.45 -9.59 -1.69
C LEU A 103 4.35 -10.83 -1.61
N GLU A 104 5.24 -10.82 -0.65
CA GLU A 104 6.26 -11.84 -0.45
C GLU A 104 6.39 -12.16 1.04
N ALA A 105 6.83 -13.37 1.33
CA ALA A 105 7.16 -13.80 2.68
C ALA A 105 8.41 -14.68 2.66
N THR A 106 9.23 -14.52 3.68
CA THR A 106 10.39 -15.37 3.92
C THR A 106 10.35 -15.94 5.33
N TYR A 107 10.87 -17.13 5.48
CA TYR A 107 11.14 -17.71 6.80
C TYR A 107 12.50 -17.21 7.26
N ARG A 108 12.51 -16.38 8.30
CA ARG A 108 13.70 -15.70 8.83
C ARG A 108 14.19 -16.41 10.07
N GLN A 109 15.41 -16.91 10.01
CA GLN A 109 16.08 -17.56 11.12
C GLN A 109 17.14 -16.62 11.74
N ASN A 110 17.38 -16.81 13.04
CA ASN A 110 18.44 -16.10 13.77
C ASN A 110 18.36 -14.57 13.62
N TYR A 111 17.15 -14.03 13.66
CA TYR A 111 16.90 -12.60 13.50
C TYR A 111 17.80 -11.76 14.41
N ASN A 112 18.33 -10.68 13.85
CA ASN A 112 19.22 -9.73 14.52
C ASN A 112 20.55 -10.35 15.04
N THR A 113 21.02 -11.39 14.36
CA THR A 113 22.34 -11.99 14.61
C THR A 113 23.20 -11.99 13.35
N THR A 114 24.51 -12.23 13.50
CA THR A 114 25.43 -12.37 12.35
C THR A 114 25.13 -13.61 11.45
N SER A 115 24.27 -14.50 11.94
CA SER A 115 23.86 -15.74 11.24
C SER A 115 22.43 -15.65 10.73
N GLU A 116 21.88 -14.44 10.61
CA GLU A 116 20.55 -14.26 10.05
C GLU A 116 20.46 -14.81 8.62
N SER A 117 19.43 -15.59 8.35
CA SER A 117 19.20 -16.17 7.03
C SER A 117 17.70 -16.22 6.70
N ASP A 118 17.38 -15.91 5.45
CA ASP A 118 16.04 -15.90 4.92
C ASP A 118 15.83 -17.01 3.90
N SER A 119 14.76 -17.77 4.06
CA SER A 119 14.30 -18.78 3.09
C SER A 119 12.96 -18.35 2.50
N SER A 120 12.87 -18.24 1.18
CA SER A 120 11.64 -17.82 0.51
C SER A 120 10.49 -18.79 0.75
N MET A 121 9.30 -18.23 0.99
CA MET A 121 8.04 -18.98 1.09
C MET A 121 7.20 -18.77 -0.18
N THR A 122 6.50 -19.80 -0.59
CA THR A 122 5.65 -19.75 -1.79
C THR A 122 4.24 -19.27 -1.44
N LYS A 123 3.76 -18.23 -2.12
CA LYS A 123 2.37 -17.80 -2.01
C LYS A 123 1.47 -18.78 -2.76
N ILE A 124 0.50 -19.36 -2.06
CA ILE A 124 -0.47 -20.31 -2.62
C ILE A 124 -1.87 -19.71 -2.66
N ASP A 125 -2.69 -20.22 -3.54
CA ASP A 125 -4.08 -19.82 -3.66
C ASP A 125 -5.01 -20.65 -2.76
N ARG A 126 -6.28 -20.26 -2.72
CA ARG A 126 -7.31 -20.93 -1.93
C ARG A 126 -7.50 -22.40 -2.35
N SER A 127 -7.44 -22.68 -3.64
CA SER A 127 -7.68 -24.04 -4.15
C SER A 127 -6.55 -24.97 -3.77
N THR A 128 -5.31 -24.51 -3.90
CA THR A 128 -4.13 -25.24 -3.45
C THR A 128 -4.16 -25.49 -1.95
N TYR A 129 -4.45 -24.46 -1.15
CA TYR A 129 -4.59 -24.63 0.30
C TYR A 129 -5.72 -25.62 0.66
N SER A 130 -6.85 -25.57 -0.05
CA SER A 130 -7.98 -26.48 0.19
C SER A 130 -7.63 -27.93 -0.11
N ALA A 131 -6.78 -28.17 -1.12
CA ALA A 131 -6.35 -29.50 -1.54
C ALA A 131 -5.33 -30.17 -0.59
N LEU A 132 -4.74 -29.42 0.35
CA LEU A 132 -3.82 -29.97 1.33
C LEU A 132 -4.53 -31.02 2.21
N ALA A 133 -4.00 -32.24 2.23
CA ALA A 133 -4.61 -33.36 2.92
C ALA A 133 -4.62 -33.19 4.45
N ASN A 134 -3.52 -32.69 5.02
CA ASN A 134 -3.39 -32.45 6.45
C ASN A 134 -2.95 -31.02 6.75
N LYS A 135 -3.91 -30.14 7.05
CA LYS A 135 -3.68 -28.72 7.35
C LYS A 135 -3.05 -28.48 8.74
N LEU A 136 -3.08 -29.48 9.61
CA LEU A 136 -2.52 -29.43 10.97
C LEU A 136 -1.11 -30.02 11.05
N SER A 137 -0.54 -30.42 9.91
CA SER A 137 0.84 -30.92 9.85
C SER A 137 1.80 -29.83 10.37
N LYS A 138 2.55 -30.17 11.42
CA LYS A 138 3.54 -29.26 12.02
C LYS A 138 4.89 -29.40 11.33
N GLY A 139 5.54 -28.26 11.10
CA GLY A 139 6.86 -28.22 10.47
C GLY A 139 7.38 -26.79 10.37
N THR A 140 8.43 -26.62 9.56
CA THR A 140 8.90 -25.30 9.17
C THR A 140 8.03 -24.76 8.03
N PRO A 141 7.38 -23.60 8.20
CA PRO A 141 6.56 -23.01 7.15
C PRO A 141 7.35 -22.73 5.88
N ASN A 142 6.81 -23.13 4.73
CA ASN A 142 7.39 -22.87 3.41
C ASN A 142 6.37 -22.36 2.39
N GLN A 143 5.12 -22.32 2.77
CA GLN A 143 4.03 -21.80 1.96
C GLN A 143 3.16 -20.86 2.81
N PHE A 144 2.51 -19.91 2.16
CA PHE A 144 1.54 -19.04 2.81
C PHE A 144 0.38 -18.72 1.89
N TRP A 145 -0.79 -18.53 2.50
CA TRP A 145 -2.02 -18.16 1.84
C TRP A 145 -2.59 -16.89 2.48
N VAL A 146 -2.94 -15.90 1.65
CA VAL A 146 -3.51 -14.63 2.08
C VAL A 146 -4.99 -14.59 1.76
N GLN A 147 -5.80 -14.27 2.76
CA GLN A 147 -7.24 -14.08 2.58
C GLN A 147 -7.63 -12.68 3.03
N ARG A 148 -8.24 -11.92 2.12
CA ARG A 148 -8.66 -10.55 2.35
C ARG A 148 -10.15 -10.51 2.69
N PHE A 149 -10.48 -10.03 3.88
CA PHE A 149 -11.84 -9.76 4.32
C PHE A 149 -12.11 -8.25 4.30
N ILE A 150 -13.35 -7.86 4.60
CA ILE A 150 -13.75 -6.47 4.63
C ILE A 150 -13.09 -5.67 5.76
N ASP A 151 -12.87 -6.32 6.90
CA ASP A 151 -12.36 -5.74 8.16
C ASP A 151 -10.94 -6.18 8.52
N LYS A 152 -10.44 -7.22 7.89
CA LYS A 152 -9.16 -7.85 8.23
C LYS A 152 -8.53 -8.55 7.04
N THR A 153 -7.25 -8.84 7.16
CA THR A 153 -6.52 -9.74 6.27
C THR A 153 -5.92 -10.87 7.11
N THR A 154 -6.07 -12.10 6.69
CA THR A 154 -5.45 -13.25 7.37
C THR A 154 -4.36 -13.84 6.51
N VAL A 155 -3.25 -14.19 7.16
CA VAL A 155 -2.13 -14.90 6.55
C VAL A 155 -2.04 -16.27 7.22
N THR A 156 -2.19 -17.31 6.43
CA THR A 156 -2.11 -18.69 6.91
C THR A 156 -0.86 -19.35 6.38
N PHE A 157 -0.02 -19.82 7.26
CA PHE A 157 1.23 -20.50 6.94
C PHE A 157 1.06 -22.00 6.93
N TYR A 158 1.78 -22.67 6.03
CA TYR A 158 1.81 -24.12 5.93
C TYR A 158 3.23 -24.62 5.64
N PRO A 159 3.67 -25.70 6.29
CA PRO A 159 3.07 -26.37 7.47
C PRO A 159 2.86 -25.44 8.67
N THR A 160 2.00 -25.85 9.59
CA THR A 160 1.80 -25.13 10.85
C THR A 160 3.12 -25.08 11.63
N PRO A 161 3.55 -23.94 12.16
CA PRO A 161 4.80 -23.83 12.89
C PRO A 161 4.95 -24.87 13.99
N ASN A 162 6.08 -25.56 14.02
CA ASN A 162 6.48 -26.45 15.11
C ASN A 162 7.27 -25.65 16.18
N SER A 163 7.74 -26.32 17.22
CA SER A 163 8.52 -25.70 18.30
C SER A 163 9.82 -25.04 17.81
N THR A 164 10.49 -25.60 16.82
CA THR A 164 11.69 -25.01 16.22
C THR A 164 11.35 -23.75 15.42
N ALA A 165 10.27 -23.78 14.66
CA ALA A 165 9.82 -22.63 13.89
C ALA A 165 9.33 -21.48 14.80
N ALA A 166 8.78 -21.80 15.99
CA ALA A 166 8.32 -20.81 16.95
C ALA A 166 9.43 -19.91 17.55
N SER A 167 10.69 -20.26 17.33
CA SER A 167 11.83 -19.42 17.70
C SER A 167 12.29 -18.49 16.56
N ASN A 168 11.55 -18.46 15.45
CA ASN A 168 11.87 -17.74 14.23
C ASN A 168 10.67 -16.91 13.75
N TYR A 169 10.85 -16.20 12.65
CA TYR A 169 9.90 -15.21 12.17
C TYR A 169 9.45 -15.50 10.73
N ALA A 170 8.25 -15.05 10.40
CA ALA A 170 7.92 -14.77 9.01
C ALA A 170 8.23 -13.30 8.75
N HIS A 171 9.19 -13.01 7.91
CA HIS A 171 9.40 -11.66 7.40
C HIS A 171 8.54 -11.47 6.15
N ILE A 172 7.65 -10.51 6.18
CA ILE A 172 6.69 -10.26 5.11
C ILE A 172 6.87 -8.87 4.52
N TYR A 173 6.80 -8.79 3.19
CA TYR A 173 6.58 -7.54 2.47
C TYR A 173 5.10 -7.43 2.15
N PHE A 174 4.51 -6.32 2.54
CA PHE A 174 3.07 -6.14 2.41
C PHE A 174 2.70 -4.76 1.87
N VAL A 175 1.54 -4.69 1.24
CA VAL A 175 0.94 -3.44 0.79
C VAL A 175 0.11 -2.87 1.93
N LYS A 176 0.40 -1.62 2.29
CA LYS A 176 -0.42 -0.83 3.18
C LYS A 176 -1.63 -0.30 2.43
N ARG A 177 -2.64 0.12 3.15
CA ARG A 177 -3.74 0.89 2.60
C ARG A 177 -3.38 2.37 2.65
N ILE A 178 -3.57 3.09 1.54
CA ILE A 178 -3.42 4.55 1.51
C ILE A 178 -4.32 5.14 2.59
N GLN A 179 -3.75 6.03 3.41
CA GLN A 179 -4.50 6.68 4.48
C GLN A 179 -5.58 7.60 3.89
N ASP A 180 -6.72 7.67 4.58
CA ASP A 180 -7.76 8.63 4.22
C ASP A 180 -7.24 10.07 4.43
N ALA A 181 -7.74 10.99 3.62
CA ALA A 181 -7.53 12.41 3.87
C ALA A 181 -8.05 12.76 5.26
N GLY A 182 -7.14 13.05 6.18
CA GLY A 182 -7.42 13.38 7.57
C GLY A 182 -8.06 14.76 7.75
N ASP A 183 -7.67 15.47 8.79
CA ASP A 183 -8.09 16.87 8.97
C ASP A 183 -7.45 17.77 7.91
N TYR A 184 -8.07 18.92 7.65
CA TYR A 184 -7.69 19.81 6.55
C TYR A 184 -6.27 20.37 6.66
N THR A 185 -5.75 20.47 7.87
CA THR A 185 -4.39 20.94 8.16
C THR A 185 -3.33 19.84 8.10
N ASN A 186 -3.74 18.58 7.90
CA ASN A 186 -2.80 17.47 7.79
C ASN A 186 -2.19 17.42 6.40
N ALA A 187 -0.94 17.01 6.33
CA ALA A 187 -0.30 16.61 5.07
C ALA A 187 -0.84 15.24 4.62
N THR A 188 -0.83 15.01 3.32
CA THR A 188 -1.16 13.71 2.76
C THR A 188 0.06 12.77 2.84
N ASP A 189 -0.18 11.48 3.07
CA ASP A 189 0.85 10.43 3.01
C ASP A 189 1.11 10.01 1.55
N VAL A 190 1.31 11.01 0.69
CA VAL A 190 1.51 10.83 -0.75
C VAL A 190 2.80 11.53 -1.15
N PRO A 191 3.69 10.88 -1.92
CA PRO A 191 4.92 11.50 -2.37
C PRO A 191 4.69 12.80 -3.15
N TYR A 192 5.57 13.78 -2.97
CA TYR A 192 5.44 15.11 -3.59
C TYR A 192 5.23 15.09 -5.11
N ARG A 193 5.79 14.08 -5.81
CA ARG A 193 5.63 13.91 -7.25
C ARG A 193 4.21 13.62 -7.70
N PHE A 194 3.36 13.15 -6.78
CA PHE A 194 1.94 12.90 -7.05
C PHE A 194 1.03 14.10 -6.71
N VAL A 195 1.53 15.15 -6.08
CA VAL A 195 0.73 16.33 -5.72
C VAL A 195 0.09 17.00 -6.95
N PRO A 196 0.80 17.19 -8.09
CA PRO A 196 0.17 17.77 -9.28
C PRO A 196 -1.02 16.94 -9.78
N CYS A 197 -0.85 15.64 -9.94
CA CYS A 197 -1.94 14.77 -10.40
C CYS A 197 -3.05 14.60 -9.34
N MET A 198 -2.75 14.76 -8.06
CA MET A 198 -3.75 14.78 -6.99
C MET A 198 -4.64 16.01 -7.09
N SER A 199 -4.07 17.20 -7.32
CA SER A 199 -4.82 18.44 -7.51
C SER A 199 -5.68 18.39 -8.78
N SER A 200 -5.13 17.88 -9.89
CA SER A 200 -5.87 17.72 -11.15
C SER A 200 -6.97 16.66 -11.04
N GLY A 201 -6.68 15.54 -10.40
CA GLY A 201 -7.65 14.48 -10.16
C GLY A 201 -8.81 14.93 -9.27
N LEU A 202 -8.51 15.68 -8.21
CA LEU A 202 -9.54 16.29 -7.38
C LEU A 202 -10.38 17.30 -8.17
N ALA A 203 -9.73 18.18 -8.98
CA ALA A 203 -10.42 19.11 -9.86
C ALA A 203 -11.32 18.38 -10.87
N PHE A 204 -10.87 17.27 -11.43
CA PHE A 204 -11.70 16.42 -12.30
C PHE A 204 -12.95 15.91 -11.59
N TYR A 205 -12.84 15.37 -10.36
CA TYR A 205 -14.00 14.92 -9.61
C TYR A 205 -14.94 16.06 -9.19
N LEU A 206 -14.41 17.22 -8.86
CA LEU A 206 -15.20 18.41 -8.53
C LEU A 206 -15.88 18.99 -9.76
N SER A 207 -15.24 18.98 -10.93
CA SER A 207 -15.84 19.48 -12.17
C SER A 207 -17.09 18.74 -12.57
N GLN A 208 -17.18 17.44 -12.31
CA GLN A 208 -18.40 16.65 -12.55
C GLN A 208 -19.61 17.17 -11.76
N LYS A 209 -19.37 17.83 -10.64
CA LYS A 209 -20.42 18.34 -9.74
C LYS A 209 -20.76 19.81 -9.98
N TYR A 210 -19.75 20.62 -10.30
CA TYR A 210 -19.85 22.07 -10.31
C TYR A 210 -19.66 22.69 -11.68
N ASN A 211 -18.84 22.10 -12.55
CA ASN A 211 -18.54 22.63 -13.89
C ASN A 211 -18.31 21.50 -14.91
N PRO A 212 -19.40 20.85 -15.37
CA PRO A 212 -19.30 19.69 -16.30
C PRO A 212 -18.60 20.00 -17.63
N GLN A 213 -18.55 21.26 -18.05
CA GLN A 213 -17.93 21.66 -19.31
C GLN A 213 -16.40 21.46 -19.30
N LEU A 214 -15.75 21.55 -18.13
CA LEU A 214 -14.30 21.38 -17.97
C LEU A 214 -13.90 19.93 -17.72
N THR A 215 -14.86 19.03 -17.46
CA THR A 215 -14.59 17.65 -17.04
C THR A 215 -13.68 16.90 -17.97
N GLN A 216 -13.90 17.02 -19.30
CA GLN A 216 -13.08 16.30 -20.29
C GLN A 216 -11.64 16.78 -20.33
N ASN A 217 -11.42 18.10 -20.27
CA ASN A 217 -10.09 18.68 -20.27
C ASN A 217 -9.33 18.36 -18.99
N LEU A 218 -9.99 18.44 -17.84
CA LEU A 218 -9.39 18.09 -16.54
C LEU A 218 -9.08 16.60 -16.44
N LYS A 219 -9.89 15.74 -17.04
CA LYS A 219 -9.59 14.32 -17.12
C LYS A 219 -8.30 14.05 -17.91
N LEU A 220 -8.15 14.66 -19.07
CA LEU A 220 -6.94 14.51 -19.90
C LEU A 220 -5.70 15.02 -19.16
N LEU A 221 -5.80 16.17 -18.50
CA LEU A 221 -4.71 16.72 -17.71
C LEU A 221 -4.32 15.79 -16.55
N TYR A 222 -5.31 15.28 -15.84
CA TYR A 222 -5.10 14.34 -14.74
C TYR A 222 -4.39 13.06 -15.21
N GLU A 223 -4.85 12.45 -16.30
CA GLU A 223 -4.23 11.21 -16.80
C GLU A 223 -2.80 11.44 -17.29
N ASP A 224 -2.52 12.59 -17.91
CA ASP A 224 -1.16 12.96 -18.36
C ASP A 224 -0.22 13.21 -17.17
N GLU A 225 -0.67 13.96 -16.17
CA GLU A 225 0.11 14.21 -14.95
C GLU A 225 0.34 12.91 -14.15
N LEU A 226 -0.67 12.03 -14.07
CA LEU A 226 -0.56 10.74 -13.44
C LEU A 226 0.44 9.84 -14.17
N ALA A 227 0.40 9.80 -15.49
CA ALA A 227 1.36 9.01 -16.28
C ALA A 227 2.80 9.49 -16.07
N ARG A 228 3.03 10.80 -15.97
CA ARG A 228 4.35 11.37 -15.64
C ARG A 228 4.79 10.99 -14.24
N ALA A 229 3.91 11.09 -13.23
CA ALA A 229 4.22 10.71 -11.86
C ALA A 229 4.57 9.22 -11.74
N LEU A 230 3.84 8.35 -12.44
CA LEU A 230 4.12 6.91 -12.46
C LEU A 230 5.42 6.58 -13.18
N SER A 231 5.77 7.30 -14.24
CA SER A 231 7.05 7.08 -14.93
C SER A 231 8.26 7.46 -14.07
N GLU A 232 8.12 8.47 -13.21
CA GLU A 232 9.15 8.87 -12.26
C GLU A 232 9.23 7.91 -11.06
N ASP A 233 8.08 7.39 -10.63
CA ASP A 233 8.01 6.44 -9.51
C ASP A 233 8.46 5.03 -9.91
N GLY A 234 8.36 4.70 -11.19
CA GLY A 234 8.86 3.44 -11.72
C GLY A 234 10.36 3.33 -11.47
N SER A 235 10.76 2.43 -10.56
CA SER A 235 12.17 2.11 -10.38
C SER A 235 12.78 1.76 -11.75
N PRO A 236 13.89 2.36 -12.16
CA PRO A 236 14.65 1.90 -13.31
C PRO A 236 15.35 0.57 -12.95
N SER A 237 14.60 -0.42 -12.50
CA SER A 237 15.09 -1.78 -12.47
C SER A 237 15.46 -2.10 -13.90
N SER A 238 16.77 -2.29 -14.12
CA SER A 238 17.36 -2.57 -15.40
C SER A 238 16.46 -3.53 -16.18
N SER A 239 15.79 -3.04 -17.20
CA SER A 239 15.24 -3.89 -18.23
C SER A 239 16.43 -4.58 -18.89
N TYR A 240 16.79 -5.75 -18.38
CA TYR A 240 17.72 -6.63 -19.05
C TYR A 240 17.03 -7.08 -20.33
N ILE A 241 17.23 -6.30 -21.39
CA ILE A 241 16.92 -6.73 -22.74
C ILE A 241 18.02 -7.70 -23.10
N THR A 242 17.79 -8.99 -22.83
CA THR A 242 18.60 -10.04 -23.44
C THR A 242 18.29 -10.03 -24.94
N PRO A 243 19.23 -9.61 -25.80
CA PRO A 243 19.00 -9.74 -27.23
C PRO A 243 18.84 -11.24 -27.54
N LYS A 244 17.65 -11.60 -28.02
CA LYS A 244 17.41 -12.94 -28.55
C LYS A 244 18.23 -13.05 -29.82
N THR A 245 19.43 -13.59 -29.72
CA THR A 245 20.24 -13.96 -30.88
C THR A 245 19.52 -15.09 -31.57
N TYR A 246 18.83 -14.74 -32.64
CA TYR A 246 18.29 -15.73 -33.58
C TYR A 246 19.44 -16.24 -34.42
N PHE A 247 19.94 -17.42 -34.12
CA PHE A 247 20.79 -18.16 -35.04
C PHE A 247 19.86 -18.95 -35.97
N PRO A 248 19.77 -18.59 -37.27
CA PRO A 248 19.15 -19.51 -38.22
C PRO A 248 20.03 -20.74 -38.29
N SER A 249 19.50 -21.87 -37.92
CA SER A 249 20.14 -23.17 -38.18
C SER A 249 20.20 -23.37 -39.69
N ILE A 250 21.42 -23.47 -40.21
CA ILE A 250 21.72 -23.92 -41.57
C ILE A 250 21.46 -25.45 -41.65
#